data_2418eeb1fe5a6aa1f849a6f6305bc201
#
_entry.id   2418eeb1fe5a6aa1f849a6f6305bc201
#
_cell.length_a   1.000
_cell.length_b   1.000
_cell.length_c   1.000
_cell.angle_alpha   90.00
_cell.angle_beta   90.00
_cell.angle_gamma   90.00
#
_symmetry.space_group_name_H-M   'P 1'
#
loop_
_entity.id
_entity.type
_entity.pdbx_description
1 polymer ?
#
loop_
_entity_poly.entity_id
_entity_poly.type
_entity_poly.pdbx_seq_one_letter_code
_entity_poly.pdbx_strand_id
1 'polypeptide(L)'
;IFQLAETQPKIKPYYIGEKKLITLMMKMEADVVVMTMPDLENYHIKRSYVSKDVEYVFIPHDMGSYNLTCRQGCVDHFDTVFCTGKEQRAEVEATEKVYGLPKKKIVDWGTQRTSPRTKRLF
;
A
#
# COMPACT_ATOMS: atom_id res chain seq x y z
N ILE A 1 1.49 5.94 17.80
CA ILE A 1 2.16 6.83 16.85
C ILE A 1 2.49 8.20 17.46
N PHE A 2 1.65 8.75 18.32
CA PHE A 2 1.92 10.03 19.00
C PHE A 2 3.16 9.97 19.89
N GLN A 3 3.37 8.86 20.61
CA GLN A 3 4.58 8.63 21.40
C GLN A 3 5.83 8.57 20.53
N LEU A 4 5.73 7.95 19.34
CA LEU A 4 6.83 7.89 18.40
C LEU A 4 7.20 9.28 17.87
N ALA A 5 6.20 10.13 17.65
CA ALA A 5 6.41 11.49 17.17
C ALA A 5 7.14 12.39 18.18
N GLU A 6 7.01 12.12 19.47
CA GLU A 6 7.75 12.83 20.53
C GLU A 6 9.26 12.60 20.44
N THR A 7 9.66 11.40 20.03
CA THR A 7 11.07 11.02 19.89
C THR A 7 11.65 11.27 18.51
N GLN A 8 10.80 11.42 17.48
CA GLN A 8 11.19 11.57 16.10
C GLN A 8 10.64 12.88 15.50
N PRO A 9 11.44 13.95 15.46
CA PRO A 9 10.96 15.27 15.02
C PRO A 9 10.47 15.32 13.55
N LYS A 10 10.84 14.34 12.74
CA LYS A 10 10.40 14.23 11.34
C LYS A 10 9.01 13.61 11.19
N ILE A 11 8.46 13.02 12.26
CA ILE A 11 7.14 12.40 12.25
C ILE A 11 6.13 13.39 12.82
N LYS A 12 5.12 13.70 12.02
CA LYS A 12 4.00 14.57 12.41
C LYS A 12 2.71 13.75 12.44
N PRO A 13 2.19 13.40 13.62
CA PRO A 13 0.98 12.63 13.74
C PRO A 13 -0.26 13.53 13.61
N TYR A 14 -1.26 13.03 12.89
CA TYR A 14 -2.55 13.70 12.74
C TYR A 14 -3.67 12.69 12.96
N TYR A 15 -4.69 13.10 13.70
CA TYR A 15 -5.95 12.35 13.74
C TYR A 15 -6.91 12.90 12.70
N ILE A 16 -7.41 12.03 11.83
CA ILE A 16 -8.28 12.41 10.73
C ILE A 16 -9.57 11.60 10.82
N GLY A 17 -10.70 12.27 10.98
CA GLY A 17 -12.01 11.64 10.91
C GLY A 17 -12.34 11.16 9.50
N GLU A 18 -13.18 10.12 9.39
CA GLU A 18 -13.50 9.48 8.12
C GLU A 18 -13.94 10.45 7.02
N LYS A 19 -14.81 11.40 7.35
CA LYS A 19 -15.30 12.39 6.38
C LYS A 19 -14.20 13.32 5.86
N LYS A 20 -13.21 13.60 6.69
CA LYS A 20 -12.09 14.46 6.32
C LYS A 20 -11.02 13.71 5.52
N LEU A 21 -10.95 12.39 5.68
CA LEU A 21 -9.99 11.56 4.96
C LEU A 21 -10.17 11.65 3.45
N ILE A 22 -11.40 11.58 2.98
CA ILE A 22 -11.72 11.67 1.54
C ILE A 22 -11.20 12.98 0.96
N THR A 23 -11.51 14.11 1.61
CA THR A 23 -11.06 15.43 1.16
C THR A 23 -9.55 15.57 1.23
N LEU A 24 -8.92 15.04 2.28
CA LEU A 24 -7.47 15.04 2.42
C LEU A 24 -6.80 14.29 1.27
N MET A 25 -7.27 13.09 0.96
CA MET A 25 -6.71 12.27 -0.12
C MET A 25 -6.84 12.96 -1.48
N MET A 26 -7.95 13.61 -1.75
CA MET A 26 -8.17 14.34 -2.99
C MET A 26 -7.23 15.54 -3.17
N LYS A 27 -6.80 16.15 -2.07
CA LYS A 27 -5.94 17.34 -2.04
C LYS A 27 -4.52 17.05 -1.56
N MET A 28 -4.13 15.78 -1.53
CA MET A 28 -2.83 15.36 -1.00
C MET A 28 -1.69 15.93 -1.83
N GLU A 29 -0.80 16.66 -1.19
CA GLU A 29 0.46 17.14 -1.73
C GLU A 29 1.59 16.38 -1.04
N ALA A 30 2.06 15.33 -1.67
CA ALA A 30 3.13 14.48 -1.15
C ALA A 30 3.90 13.85 -2.30
N ASP A 31 5.13 13.47 -2.07
CA ASP A 31 5.92 12.72 -3.06
C ASP A 31 5.52 11.26 -3.08
N VAL A 32 5.29 10.69 -1.90
CA VAL A 32 4.90 9.28 -1.73
C VAL A 32 3.78 9.18 -0.71
N VAL A 33 2.76 8.42 -1.02
CA VAL A 33 1.67 8.06 -0.10
C VAL A 33 1.70 6.56 0.14
N VAL A 34 1.89 6.14 1.38
CA VAL A 34 1.90 4.73 1.76
C VAL A 34 0.57 4.38 2.41
N MET A 35 -0.06 3.33 1.92
CA MET A 35 -1.38 2.90 2.38
C MET A 35 -1.37 1.41 2.71
N THR A 36 -2.09 1.05 3.76
CA THR A 36 -2.40 -0.34 4.09
C THR A 36 -3.82 -0.74 3.69
N MET A 37 -4.59 0.24 3.24
CA MET A 37 -5.97 0.07 2.80
C MET A 37 -6.01 -0.10 1.27
N PRO A 38 -6.60 -1.18 0.76
CA PRO A 38 -6.76 -1.39 -0.68
C PRO A 38 -7.85 -0.51 -1.29
N ASP A 39 -8.17 -0.75 -2.55
CA ASP A 39 -9.27 -0.11 -3.27
C ASP A 39 -9.09 1.39 -3.57
N LEU A 40 -7.84 1.82 -3.75
CA LEU A 40 -7.57 3.16 -4.29
C LEU A 40 -8.24 3.33 -5.66
N GLU A 41 -8.93 4.43 -5.87
CA GLU A 41 -9.73 4.77 -7.05
C GLU A 41 -11.02 3.97 -7.24
N ASN A 42 -11.20 2.85 -6.56
CA ASN A 42 -12.38 1.99 -6.77
C ASN A 42 -13.64 2.56 -6.11
N TYR A 43 -13.48 3.24 -4.97
CA TYR A 43 -14.62 3.78 -4.21
C TYR A 43 -14.40 5.25 -3.84
N HIS A 44 -14.39 5.53 -2.53
CA HIS A 44 -14.31 6.90 -2.00
C HIS A 44 -12.89 7.45 -1.96
N ILE A 45 -11.91 6.59 -1.80
CA ILE A 45 -10.50 7.01 -1.71
C ILE A 45 -9.94 7.17 -3.11
N LYS A 46 -9.64 8.40 -3.48
CA LYS A 46 -9.13 8.75 -4.80
C LYS A 46 -7.70 9.25 -4.73
N ARG A 47 -7.00 9.13 -5.85
CA ARG A 47 -5.68 9.76 -6.02
C ARG A 47 -5.84 11.29 -5.97
N SER A 48 -4.76 11.98 -5.61
CA SER A 48 -4.77 13.44 -5.55
C SER A 48 -5.12 14.08 -6.90
N TYR A 49 -5.99 15.07 -6.87
CA TYR A 49 -6.30 15.90 -8.05
C TYR A 49 -5.35 17.10 -8.17
N VAL A 50 -4.69 17.46 -7.08
CA VAL A 50 -3.79 18.62 -7.01
C VAL A 50 -2.39 18.26 -7.48
N SER A 51 -1.89 17.10 -7.07
CA SER A 51 -0.56 16.61 -7.44
C SER A 51 -0.69 15.27 -8.16
N LYS A 52 -0.23 15.20 -9.41
CA LYS A 52 -0.31 13.99 -10.24
C LYS A 52 0.93 13.11 -10.15
N ASP A 53 2.02 13.63 -9.61
CA ASP A 53 3.31 12.93 -9.52
C ASP A 53 3.48 12.13 -8.22
N VAL A 54 2.41 11.97 -7.45
CA VAL A 54 2.43 11.23 -6.19
C VAL A 54 2.55 9.72 -6.48
N GLU A 55 3.55 9.08 -5.87
CA GLU A 55 3.69 7.64 -5.90
C GLU A 55 2.84 7.01 -4.79
N TYR A 56 1.90 6.14 -5.16
CA TYR A 56 1.04 5.42 -4.23
C TYR A 56 1.57 4.02 -4.00
N VAL A 57 1.91 3.73 -2.75
CA VAL A 57 2.50 2.46 -2.32
C VAL A 57 1.51 1.70 -1.46
N PHE A 58 1.23 0.47 -1.82
CA PHE A 58 0.40 -0.43 -1.02
C PHE A 58 1.27 -1.40 -0.22
N ILE A 59 1.05 -1.44 1.09
CA ILE A 59 1.69 -2.41 1.99
C ILE A 59 0.60 -3.25 2.63
N PRO A 60 0.53 -4.56 2.34
CA PRO A 60 -0.47 -5.42 2.95
C PRO A 60 -0.21 -5.59 4.45
N HIS A 61 -1.26 -5.66 5.22
CA HIS A 61 -1.20 -5.95 6.66
C HIS A 61 -1.44 -7.44 6.96
N ASP A 62 -1.81 -8.22 5.96
CA ASP A 62 -1.95 -9.66 6.04
C ASP A 62 -1.01 -10.36 5.06
N MET A 63 -0.93 -11.67 5.16
CA MET A 63 -0.04 -12.50 4.36
C MET A 63 -0.80 -13.46 3.45
N GLY A 64 -2.10 -13.27 3.35
CA GLY A 64 -2.95 -14.09 2.50
C GLY A 64 -2.79 -13.76 1.02
N SER A 65 -3.36 -14.62 0.21
CA SER A 65 -3.53 -14.38 -1.21
C SER A 65 -4.40 -13.15 -1.45
N TYR A 66 -4.01 -12.29 -2.38
CA TYR A 66 -4.84 -11.14 -2.79
C TYR A 66 -6.19 -11.58 -3.36
N ASN A 67 -6.21 -12.70 -4.08
CA ASN A 67 -7.45 -13.23 -4.64
C ASN A 67 -8.45 -13.73 -3.59
N LEU A 68 -7.97 -14.09 -2.39
CA LEU A 68 -8.81 -14.53 -1.30
C LEU A 68 -9.23 -13.40 -0.35
N THR A 69 -8.36 -12.42 -0.15
CA THR A 69 -8.56 -11.37 0.84
C THR A 69 -9.04 -10.05 0.26
N CYS A 70 -8.74 -9.78 -1.01
CA CYS A 70 -9.12 -8.58 -1.70
C CYS A 70 -10.17 -8.83 -2.77
N ARG A 71 -10.95 -7.80 -3.05
CA ARG A 71 -11.82 -7.79 -4.23
C ARG A 71 -10.98 -7.63 -5.49
N GLN A 72 -11.54 -8.04 -6.62
CA GLN A 72 -10.92 -7.80 -7.91
C GLN A 72 -10.61 -6.31 -8.10
N GLY A 73 -9.40 -6.01 -8.51
CA GLY A 73 -8.95 -4.63 -8.75
C GLY A 73 -8.52 -3.86 -7.51
N CYS A 74 -8.41 -4.50 -6.36
CA CYS A 74 -8.10 -3.81 -5.10
C CYS A 74 -6.74 -3.10 -5.08
N VAL A 75 -5.79 -3.56 -5.86
CA VAL A 75 -4.44 -2.96 -5.94
C VAL A 75 -4.11 -2.40 -7.33
N ASP A 76 -5.07 -2.37 -8.24
CA ASP A 76 -4.83 -2.01 -9.64
C ASP A 76 -4.29 -0.59 -9.83
N HIS A 77 -4.71 0.34 -8.99
CA HIS A 77 -4.38 1.76 -9.13
C HIS A 77 -3.18 2.21 -8.27
N PHE A 78 -2.49 1.29 -7.63
CA PHE A 78 -1.24 1.57 -6.93
C PHE A 78 -0.06 1.52 -7.90
N ASP A 79 0.94 2.37 -7.66
CA ASP A 79 2.17 2.40 -8.46
C ASP A 79 3.18 1.36 -7.99
N THR A 80 3.24 1.15 -6.67
CA THR A 80 4.12 0.17 -6.04
C THR A 80 3.31 -0.71 -5.08
N VAL A 81 3.56 -2.01 -5.12
CA VAL A 81 2.90 -2.99 -4.28
C VAL A 81 3.94 -3.84 -3.58
N PHE A 82 3.82 -3.95 -2.25
CA PHE A 82 4.64 -4.87 -1.47
C PHE A 82 3.99 -6.25 -1.44
N CYS A 83 4.79 -7.27 -1.70
CA CYS A 83 4.35 -8.65 -1.71
C CYS A 83 5.09 -9.45 -0.63
N THR A 84 4.34 -10.25 0.12
CA THR A 84 4.90 -11.06 1.21
C THR A 84 5.43 -12.41 0.75
N GLY A 85 5.22 -12.77 -0.51
CA GLY A 85 5.68 -14.02 -1.08
C GLY A 85 5.52 -14.10 -2.58
N LYS A 86 6.03 -15.19 -3.13
CA LYS A 86 6.01 -15.44 -4.58
C LYS A 86 4.59 -15.56 -5.15
N GLU A 87 3.69 -16.08 -4.35
CA GLU A 87 2.29 -16.26 -4.72
C GLU A 87 1.59 -14.92 -4.94
N GLN A 88 1.74 -13.98 -4.01
CA GLN A 88 1.19 -12.63 -4.16
C GLN A 88 1.79 -11.90 -5.37
N ARG A 89 3.08 -12.05 -5.58
CA ARG A 89 3.77 -11.48 -6.75
C ARG A 89 3.18 -12.03 -8.05
N ALA A 90 3.03 -13.35 -8.13
CA ALA A 90 2.45 -13.99 -9.30
C ALA A 90 1.01 -13.54 -9.56
N GLU A 91 0.20 -13.34 -8.51
CA GLU A 91 -1.16 -12.81 -8.63
C GLU A 91 -1.19 -11.39 -9.19
N VAL A 92 -0.31 -10.51 -8.71
CA VAL A 92 -0.21 -9.13 -9.23
C VAL A 92 0.21 -9.13 -10.69
N GLU A 93 1.24 -9.88 -11.05
CA GLU A 93 1.73 -9.98 -12.42
C GLU A 93 0.68 -10.59 -13.37
N ALA A 94 -0.04 -11.60 -12.91
CA ALA A 94 -1.12 -12.22 -13.69
C ALA A 94 -2.27 -11.23 -13.92
N THR A 95 -2.63 -10.45 -12.90
CA THR A 95 -3.68 -9.43 -13.01
C THR A 95 -3.30 -8.34 -14.01
N GLU A 96 -2.08 -7.86 -13.98
CA GLU A 96 -1.55 -6.89 -14.94
C GLU A 96 -1.68 -7.41 -16.39
N LYS A 97 -1.30 -8.67 -16.58
CA LYS A 97 -1.31 -9.31 -17.89
C LYS A 97 -2.72 -9.55 -18.43
N VAL A 98 -3.63 -10.03 -17.57
CA VAL A 98 -5.01 -10.36 -17.96
C VAL A 98 -5.82 -9.11 -18.28
N TYR A 99 -5.68 -8.06 -17.49
CA TYR A 99 -6.45 -6.82 -17.64
C TYR A 99 -5.72 -5.71 -18.39
N GLY A 100 -4.51 -5.97 -18.86
CA GLY A 100 -3.73 -4.97 -19.60
C GLY A 100 -3.35 -3.74 -18.78
N LEU A 101 -3.08 -3.90 -17.51
CA LEU A 101 -2.75 -2.81 -16.61
C LEU A 101 -1.29 -2.36 -16.75
N PRO A 102 -0.97 -1.11 -16.40
CA PRO A 102 0.42 -0.67 -16.32
C PRO A 102 1.21 -1.52 -15.33
N LYS A 103 2.46 -1.81 -15.68
CA LYS A 103 3.33 -2.62 -14.83
C LYS A 103 3.68 -1.87 -13.54
N LYS A 104 3.37 -2.50 -12.40
CA LYS A 104 3.67 -1.96 -11.07
C LYS A 104 5.09 -2.32 -10.65
N LYS A 105 5.67 -1.48 -9.80
CA LYS A 105 6.87 -1.83 -9.07
C LYS A 105 6.49 -2.79 -7.93
N ILE A 106 7.01 -3.99 -7.96
CA ILE A 106 6.74 -5.02 -6.94
C ILE A 106 7.95 -5.12 -6.03
N VAL A 107 7.73 -4.98 -4.73
CA VAL A 107 8.75 -5.09 -3.70
C VAL A 107 8.49 -6.35 -2.88
N ASP A 108 9.44 -7.27 -2.87
CA ASP A 108 9.38 -8.47 -2.05
C ASP A 108 9.90 -8.17 -0.64
N TRP A 109 9.07 -8.35 0.37
CA TRP A 109 9.45 -8.11 1.75
C TRP A 109 9.20 -9.30 2.70
N GLY A 110 8.59 -10.35 2.19
CA GLY A 110 8.28 -11.57 2.95
C GLY A 110 9.50 -12.39 3.37
N THR A 111 10.65 -12.15 2.77
CA THR A 111 11.91 -12.83 3.08
C THR A 111 12.41 -12.59 4.51
N GLN A 112 11.91 -11.59 5.19
CA GLN A 112 12.24 -11.32 6.59
C GLN A 112 11.91 -12.50 7.52
N ARG A 113 10.92 -13.33 7.17
CA ARG A 113 10.57 -14.53 7.93
C ARG A 113 11.63 -15.60 7.89
N THR A 114 12.44 -15.64 6.84
CA THR A 114 13.50 -16.62 6.66
C THR A 114 14.85 -16.09 7.10
N SER A 115 14.92 -14.84 7.59
CA SER A 115 16.16 -14.28 8.10
C SER A 115 16.60 -15.04 9.36
N PRO A 116 17.91 -15.20 9.57
CA PRO A 116 18.44 -15.85 10.77
C PRO A 116 17.94 -15.22 12.07
N ARG A 117 17.67 -13.93 12.02
CA ARG A 117 17.14 -13.17 13.17
C ARG A 117 15.73 -13.59 13.56
N THR A 118 14.88 -13.82 12.57
CA THR A 118 13.51 -14.30 12.79
C THR A 118 13.50 -15.74 13.31
N LYS A 119 14.39 -16.58 12.79
CA LYS A 119 14.54 -17.98 13.25
C LYS A 119 15.00 -18.08 14.71
N ARG A 120 15.72 -17.09 15.22
CA ARG A 120 16.16 -17.07 16.63
C ARG A 120 15.05 -16.70 17.62
N LEU A 121 13.98 -16.05 17.16
CA LEU A 121 12.84 -15.64 17.98
C LEU A 121 11.78 -16.74 18.10
N PHE A 122 11.86 -17.73 17.27
CA PHE A 122 11.00 -18.88 17.20
C PHE A 122 11.80 -20.17 17.11
#